data_312c843d97ffeda34ef9987c45382670
#
_entry.id   312c843d97ffeda34ef9987c45382670
#
_cell.length_a   1.000
_cell.length_b   1.000
_cell.length_c   1.000
_cell.angle_alpha   90.00
_cell.angle_beta   90.00
_cell.angle_gamma   90.00
#
_symmetry.space_group_name_H-M   'P 1'
#
loop_
_entity.id
_entity.type
_entity.pdbx_description
1 polymer ?
#
loop_
_entity_poly.entity_id
_entity_poly.type
_entity_poly.pdbx_seq_one_letter_code
_entity_poly.pdbx_strand_id
1 'polypeptide(L)'
;MESSQSNKFIMAFLATVFVVMTIGISSDAIFSTSHPEKAGYEIAAAEGGAPAAGGKEAAVAVPIATLLASADPARGATVFKRCAACHTSEKGGANKVGPHLWDVVNRPMATVEGFSYSAAMKEFSQGGKEVWDYEHLNKFLTSPKGYIKGTAMGFAGDKKDNERADLIAYLRSLSDNPAPLPAPEAAAPAEAPKPAEEKPAEAPAPPATETPAPAAPEAPATQPAN
;
A
#
# COMPACT_ATOMS: atom_id res chain seq x y z
N MET A 1 -13.61 -23.72 -60.91
CA MET A 1 -14.59 -23.59 -59.81
C MET A 1 -13.97 -23.08 -58.47
N GLU A 2 -12.67 -22.86 -58.39
CA GLU A 2 -11.98 -22.46 -57.16
C GLU A 2 -12.10 -20.97 -56.80
N SER A 3 -12.24 -20.07 -57.79
CA SER A 3 -12.39 -18.62 -57.51
C SER A 3 -13.64 -18.23 -56.72
N SER A 4 -14.71 -19.05 -56.81
CA SER A 4 -15.95 -18.82 -56.05
C SER A 4 -15.81 -19.09 -54.56
N GLN A 5 -15.00 -20.06 -54.17
CA GLN A 5 -14.76 -20.38 -52.75
C GLN A 5 -13.83 -19.32 -52.12
N SER A 6 -12.76 -18.94 -52.84
CA SER A 6 -11.85 -17.90 -52.43
C SER A 6 -12.58 -16.56 -52.14
N ASN A 7 -13.49 -16.17 -53.04
CA ASN A 7 -14.30 -14.95 -52.86
C ASN A 7 -15.22 -15.04 -51.65
N LYS A 8 -15.78 -16.21 -51.31
CA LYS A 8 -16.60 -16.38 -50.11
C LYS A 8 -15.78 -16.21 -48.83
N PHE A 9 -14.55 -16.77 -48.78
CA PHE A 9 -13.67 -16.56 -47.64
C PHE A 9 -13.23 -15.10 -47.48
N ILE A 10 -12.89 -14.45 -48.59
CA ILE A 10 -12.53 -13.03 -48.58
C ILE A 10 -13.72 -12.18 -48.09
N MET A 11 -14.91 -12.42 -48.58
CA MET A 11 -16.12 -11.69 -48.15
C MET A 11 -16.47 -11.95 -46.69
N ALA A 12 -16.32 -13.21 -46.19
CA ALA A 12 -16.54 -13.51 -44.78
C ALA A 12 -15.51 -12.81 -43.89
N PHE A 13 -14.25 -12.81 -44.30
CA PHE A 13 -13.19 -12.10 -43.57
C PHE A 13 -13.45 -10.59 -43.50
N LEU A 14 -13.77 -9.96 -44.65
CA LEU A 14 -14.08 -8.53 -44.71
C LEU A 14 -15.32 -8.18 -43.87
N ALA A 15 -16.35 -9.01 -43.91
CA ALA A 15 -17.54 -8.84 -43.04
C ALA A 15 -17.20 -8.90 -41.56
N THR A 16 -16.36 -9.85 -41.15
CA THR A 16 -15.90 -9.96 -39.75
C THR A 16 -15.10 -8.73 -39.31
N VAL A 17 -14.16 -8.27 -40.15
CA VAL A 17 -13.36 -7.07 -39.87
C VAL A 17 -14.28 -5.84 -39.78
N PHE A 18 -15.25 -5.71 -40.68
CA PHE A 18 -16.20 -4.61 -40.64
C PHE A 18 -17.03 -4.59 -39.35
N VAL A 19 -17.55 -5.75 -38.91
CA VAL A 19 -18.30 -5.86 -37.66
C VAL A 19 -17.45 -5.48 -36.47
N VAL A 20 -16.22 -5.99 -36.38
CA VAL A 20 -15.28 -5.69 -35.26
C VAL A 20 -14.95 -4.20 -35.22
N MET A 21 -14.65 -3.58 -36.38
CA MET A 21 -14.39 -2.14 -36.47
C MET A 21 -15.61 -1.31 -36.08
N THR A 22 -16.81 -1.69 -36.52
CA THR A 22 -18.05 -0.99 -36.20
C THR A 22 -18.32 -1.05 -34.70
N ILE A 23 -18.13 -2.21 -34.03
CA ILE A 23 -18.25 -2.35 -32.59
C ILE A 23 -17.22 -1.49 -31.88
N GLY A 24 -15.96 -1.49 -32.33
CA GLY A 24 -14.89 -0.67 -31.75
C GLY A 24 -15.20 0.82 -31.81
N ILE A 25 -15.56 1.34 -32.97
CA ILE A 25 -15.89 2.76 -33.18
C ILE A 25 -17.16 3.16 -32.38
N SER A 26 -18.17 2.28 -32.34
CA SER A 26 -19.38 2.54 -31.56
C SER A 26 -19.09 2.55 -30.06
N SER A 27 -18.25 1.64 -29.60
CA SER A 27 -17.80 1.60 -28.20
C SER A 27 -17.03 2.86 -27.83
N ASP A 28 -16.09 3.29 -28.67
CA ASP A 28 -15.36 4.54 -28.46
C ASP A 28 -16.29 5.76 -28.40
N ALA A 29 -17.25 5.84 -29.31
CA ALA A 29 -18.21 6.94 -29.34
C ALA A 29 -19.11 7.03 -28.10
N ILE A 30 -19.47 5.86 -27.51
CA ILE A 30 -20.35 5.78 -26.34
C ILE A 30 -19.56 5.94 -25.03
N PHE A 31 -18.33 5.42 -24.98
CA PHE A 31 -17.52 5.36 -23.75
C PHE A 31 -16.33 6.31 -23.73
N SER A 32 -16.11 7.11 -24.82
CA SER A 32 -15.07 8.13 -24.81
C SER A 32 -15.43 9.20 -23.77
N THR A 33 -14.67 9.24 -22.70
CA THR A 33 -14.65 10.38 -21.78
C THR A 33 -13.81 11.49 -22.40
N SER A 34 -14.39 12.68 -22.60
CA SER A 34 -13.63 13.84 -23.06
C SER A 34 -12.50 14.13 -22.07
N HIS A 35 -11.25 14.01 -22.53
CA HIS A 35 -10.14 14.54 -21.77
C HIS A 35 -10.30 16.07 -21.68
N PRO A 36 -10.27 16.68 -20.47
CA PRO A 36 -10.26 18.13 -20.37
C PRO A 36 -8.99 18.67 -21.04
N GLU A 37 -9.13 19.68 -21.89
CA GLU A 37 -8.02 20.32 -22.62
C GLU A 37 -7.00 21.03 -21.72
N LYS A 38 -7.29 21.15 -20.43
CA LYS A 38 -6.35 21.61 -19.39
C LYS A 38 -6.21 20.53 -18.34
N ALA A 39 -5.01 19.95 -18.24
CA ALA A 39 -4.63 19.22 -17.05
C ALA A 39 -4.77 20.16 -15.83
N GLY A 40 -5.54 19.74 -14.82
CA GLY A 40 -5.87 20.59 -13.67
C GLY A 40 -4.69 20.98 -12.78
N TYR A 41 -3.45 20.65 -13.18
CA TYR A 41 -2.23 21.02 -12.48
C TYR A 41 -1.04 21.00 -13.43
N GLU A 42 -0.47 22.16 -13.75
CA GLU A 42 0.81 22.27 -14.46
C GLU A 42 1.97 22.02 -13.48
N ILE A 43 2.58 20.84 -13.57
CA ILE A 43 3.89 20.62 -12.95
C ILE A 43 4.92 21.15 -13.96
N ALA A 44 5.65 22.22 -13.61
CA ALA A 44 6.76 22.71 -14.39
C ALA A 44 7.84 21.61 -14.46
N ALA A 45 7.88 20.87 -15.57
CA ALA A 45 8.97 19.95 -15.87
C ALA A 45 10.17 20.77 -16.34
N ALA A 46 11.28 20.66 -15.63
CA ALA A 46 12.57 21.16 -16.10
C ALA A 46 12.97 20.43 -17.39
N GLU A 47 13.24 21.20 -18.44
CA GLU A 47 13.62 20.71 -19.77
C GLU A 47 14.93 19.92 -19.74
N GLY A 48 14.95 18.80 -20.41
CA GLY A 48 16.17 18.13 -20.86
C GLY A 48 16.11 16.61 -20.93
N GLY A 49 15.81 16.05 -22.13
CA GLY A 49 16.14 14.67 -22.44
C GLY A 49 15.12 13.90 -23.28
N ALA A 50 15.54 13.52 -24.48
CA ALA A 50 14.80 12.85 -25.55
C ALA A 50 14.16 11.49 -25.18
N PRO A 51 13.20 10.97 -25.99
CA PRO A 51 12.30 9.89 -25.61
C PRO A 51 12.94 8.51 -25.71
N ALA A 52 12.92 7.75 -24.63
CA ALA A 52 13.18 6.31 -24.65
C ALA A 52 11.89 5.54 -24.34
N ALA A 53 11.62 4.56 -25.18
CA ALA A 53 10.41 3.74 -25.18
C ALA A 53 10.22 2.94 -23.88
N GLY A 54 8.97 2.93 -23.39
CA GLY A 54 8.43 1.79 -22.65
C GLY A 54 8.91 1.58 -21.22
N GLY A 55 9.07 2.62 -20.42
CA GLY A 55 9.18 2.52 -18.95
C GLY A 55 7.88 2.99 -18.30
N LYS A 56 7.30 2.16 -17.47
CA LYS A 56 6.23 2.56 -16.56
C LYS A 56 6.85 3.57 -15.59
N GLU A 57 6.72 4.83 -15.92
CA GLU A 57 7.20 5.94 -15.09
C GLU A 57 6.56 5.77 -13.71
N ALA A 58 7.38 5.53 -12.70
CA ALA A 58 6.94 5.56 -11.33
C ALA A 58 6.56 7.03 -11.06
N ALA A 59 5.28 7.34 -11.22
CA ALA A 59 4.75 8.62 -10.79
C ALA A 59 5.21 8.85 -9.35
N VAL A 60 5.88 9.96 -9.10
CA VAL A 60 6.30 10.36 -7.75
C VAL A 60 5.04 10.33 -6.90
N ALA A 61 4.96 9.38 -5.98
CA ALA A 61 3.77 9.19 -5.16
C ALA A 61 3.58 10.45 -4.32
N VAL A 62 2.48 11.15 -4.54
CA VAL A 62 2.15 12.34 -3.72
C VAL A 62 1.96 11.87 -2.28
N PRO A 63 2.65 12.47 -1.30
CA PRO A 63 2.51 12.07 0.10
C PRO A 63 1.05 12.13 0.54
N ILE A 64 0.60 11.11 1.29
CA ILE A 64 -0.81 11.04 1.73
C ILE A 64 -1.20 12.27 2.57
N ALA A 65 -0.28 12.86 3.31
CA ALA A 65 -0.50 14.07 4.06
C ALA A 65 -0.97 15.24 3.17
N THR A 66 -0.36 15.40 1.99
CA THR A 66 -0.75 16.42 1.02
C THR A 66 -2.14 16.14 0.44
N LEU A 67 -2.43 14.88 0.13
CA LEU A 67 -3.74 14.48 -0.40
C LEU A 67 -4.85 14.67 0.64
N LEU A 68 -4.59 14.35 1.90
CA LEU A 68 -5.55 14.49 3.00
C LEU A 68 -5.91 15.96 3.30
N ALA A 69 -5.03 16.91 2.98
CA ALA A 69 -5.31 18.33 3.16
C ALA A 69 -6.50 18.82 2.30
N SER A 70 -6.77 18.16 1.16
CA SER A 70 -7.88 18.47 0.25
C SER A 70 -8.97 17.41 0.21
N ALA A 71 -8.85 16.37 1.02
CA ALA A 71 -9.77 15.24 1.05
C ALA A 71 -11.12 15.61 1.68
N ASP A 72 -12.18 15.02 1.15
CA ASP A 72 -13.56 15.25 1.59
C ASP A 72 -14.20 13.97 2.11
N PRO A 73 -14.52 13.87 3.41
CA PRO A 73 -15.20 12.71 3.98
C PRO A 73 -16.56 12.40 3.34
N ALA A 74 -17.28 13.40 2.84
CA ALA A 74 -18.56 13.15 2.18
C ALA A 74 -18.40 12.42 0.85
N ARG A 75 -17.36 12.79 0.06
CA ARG A 75 -16.99 12.01 -1.13
C ARG A 75 -16.48 10.62 -0.74
N GLY A 76 -15.70 10.55 0.34
CA GLY A 76 -15.21 9.29 0.91
C GLY A 76 -16.31 8.32 1.30
N ALA A 77 -17.42 8.81 1.85
CA ALA A 77 -18.60 8.00 2.15
C ALA A 77 -19.20 7.35 0.87
N THR A 78 -19.13 8.04 -0.25
CA THR A 78 -19.56 7.49 -1.54
C THR A 78 -18.59 6.40 -2.02
N VAL A 79 -17.29 6.62 -1.87
CA VAL A 79 -16.26 5.61 -2.17
C VAL A 79 -16.42 4.38 -1.28
N PHE A 80 -16.75 4.57 -0.01
CA PHE A 80 -16.95 3.51 0.99
C PHE A 80 -18.06 2.51 0.61
N LYS A 81 -19.02 2.88 -0.24
CA LYS A 81 -20.06 1.93 -0.72
C LYS A 81 -19.46 0.66 -1.32
N ARG A 82 -18.28 0.71 -1.87
CA ARG A 82 -17.54 -0.48 -2.38
C ARG A 82 -17.04 -1.39 -1.26
N CYS A 83 -16.89 -0.86 -0.06
CA CYS A 83 -16.39 -1.56 1.13
C CYS A 83 -17.52 -2.15 1.99
N ALA A 84 -18.71 -1.54 1.93
CA ALA A 84 -19.87 -1.84 2.77
C ALA A 84 -20.40 -3.27 2.62
N ALA A 85 -20.14 -3.93 1.47
CA ALA A 85 -20.48 -5.33 1.28
C ALA A 85 -19.78 -6.26 2.28
N CYS A 86 -18.52 -5.92 2.64
CA CYS A 86 -17.67 -6.75 3.48
C CYS A 86 -17.39 -6.15 4.86
N HIS A 87 -17.60 -4.86 5.08
CA HIS A 87 -17.28 -4.14 6.31
C HIS A 87 -18.49 -3.37 6.84
N THR A 88 -18.53 -3.14 8.15
CA THR A 88 -19.43 -2.18 8.81
C THR A 88 -18.65 -0.92 9.17
N SER A 89 -19.33 0.23 9.15
CA SER A 89 -18.76 1.55 9.52
C SER A 89 -19.35 2.11 10.82
N GLU A 90 -20.40 1.50 11.34
CA GLU A 90 -21.12 1.98 12.51
C GLU A 90 -20.34 1.64 13.80
N LYS A 91 -20.49 2.50 14.81
CA LYS A 91 -20.00 2.24 16.16
C LYS A 91 -20.64 0.97 16.73
N GLY A 92 -19.80 0.03 17.15
CA GLY A 92 -20.29 -1.29 17.62
C GLY A 92 -20.81 -2.19 16.49
N GLY A 93 -20.55 -1.86 15.23
CA GLY A 93 -20.94 -2.67 14.08
C GLY A 93 -20.30 -4.06 14.11
N ALA A 94 -21.06 -5.06 13.65
CA ALA A 94 -20.59 -6.45 13.63
C ALA A 94 -19.48 -6.66 12.57
N ASN A 95 -18.62 -7.63 12.84
CA ASN A 95 -17.73 -8.17 11.81
C ASN A 95 -18.56 -8.89 10.74
N LYS A 96 -18.18 -8.70 9.47
CA LYS A 96 -18.75 -9.40 8.31
C LYS A 96 -17.68 -10.31 7.67
N VAL A 97 -17.56 -10.27 6.37
CA VAL A 97 -16.42 -10.90 5.63
C VAL A 97 -15.09 -10.27 6.03
N GLY A 98 -15.11 -8.99 6.35
CA GLY A 98 -14.02 -8.23 6.94
C GLY A 98 -14.36 -7.71 8.35
N PRO A 99 -13.37 -7.21 9.09
CA PRO A 99 -13.61 -6.61 10.41
C PRO A 99 -14.38 -5.30 10.30
N HIS A 100 -15.03 -4.87 11.39
CA HIS A 100 -15.63 -3.53 11.46
C HIS A 100 -14.55 -2.43 11.31
N LEU A 101 -14.93 -1.30 10.71
CA LEU A 101 -14.00 -0.20 10.42
C LEU A 101 -14.20 1.04 11.29
N TRP A 102 -15.15 1.00 12.26
CA TRP A 102 -15.26 2.05 13.26
C TRP A 102 -13.93 2.17 14.01
N ASP A 103 -13.42 3.38 14.14
CA ASP A 103 -12.16 3.69 14.83
C ASP A 103 -10.93 2.94 14.28
N VAL A 104 -10.86 2.78 12.95
CA VAL A 104 -9.78 2.03 12.30
C VAL A 104 -8.47 2.80 12.22
N VAL A 105 -8.52 4.15 12.12
CA VAL A 105 -7.31 4.97 12.01
C VAL A 105 -6.52 4.92 13.32
N ASN A 106 -5.25 4.60 13.23
CA ASN A 106 -4.32 4.35 14.35
C ASN A 106 -4.67 3.13 15.22
N ARG A 107 -5.67 2.32 14.84
CA ARG A 107 -5.95 1.07 15.53
C ARG A 107 -4.82 0.05 15.26
N PRO A 108 -4.35 -0.69 16.29
CA PRO A 108 -3.42 -1.80 16.08
C PRO A 108 -3.95 -2.80 15.06
N MET A 109 -3.08 -3.26 14.16
CA MET A 109 -3.47 -4.20 13.11
C MET A 109 -3.77 -5.57 13.69
N ALA A 110 -4.73 -6.28 13.08
CA ALA A 110 -5.14 -7.64 13.44
C ALA A 110 -5.67 -7.80 14.89
N THR A 111 -6.20 -6.75 15.50
CA THR A 111 -6.65 -6.77 16.91
C THR A 111 -8.15 -6.74 17.12
N VAL A 112 -8.97 -6.70 16.06
CA VAL A 112 -10.43 -6.70 16.22
C VAL A 112 -10.89 -8.03 16.80
N GLU A 113 -11.57 -7.97 17.92
CA GLU A 113 -12.10 -9.14 18.63
C GLU A 113 -13.12 -9.92 17.78
N GLY A 114 -13.09 -11.23 17.88
CA GLY A 114 -14.01 -12.09 17.16
C GLY A 114 -13.82 -12.15 15.65
N PHE A 115 -12.74 -11.54 15.10
CA PHE A 115 -12.41 -11.63 13.69
C PHE A 115 -11.17 -12.50 13.42
N SER A 116 -11.30 -13.45 12.49
CA SER A 116 -10.19 -14.33 12.09
C SER A 116 -9.36 -13.70 10.96
N TYR A 117 -8.21 -13.16 11.31
CA TYR A 117 -7.27 -12.61 10.33
C TYR A 117 -6.44 -13.69 9.63
N SER A 118 -6.02 -13.43 8.39
CA SER A 118 -5.06 -14.29 7.68
C SER A 118 -3.71 -14.35 8.41
N ALA A 119 -2.97 -15.44 8.19
CA ALA A 119 -1.63 -15.59 8.76
C ALA A 119 -0.73 -14.41 8.35
N ALA A 120 -0.77 -14.00 7.07
CA ALA A 120 -0.01 -12.88 6.56
C ALA A 120 -0.34 -11.54 7.25
N MET A 121 -1.63 -11.30 7.56
CA MET A 121 -2.02 -10.08 8.29
C MET A 121 -1.53 -10.12 9.73
N LYS A 122 -1.59 -11.27 10.39
CA LYS A 122 -1.07 -11.44 11.75
C LYS A 122 0.45 -11.26 11.82
N GLU A 123 1.16 -11.82 10.84
CA GLU A 123 2.61 -11.66 10.72
C GLU A 123 2.98 -10.19 10.49
N PHE A 124 2.33 -9.54 9.52
CA PHE A 124 2.55 -8.13 9.21
C PHE A 124 2.27 -7.22 10.40
N SER A 125 1.25 -7.54 11.20
CA SER A 125 0.88 -6.76 12.40
C SER A 125 1.90 -6.83 13.53
N GLN A 126 2.87 -7.73 13.47
CA GLN A 126 3.88 -7.95 14.52
C GLN A 126 3.27 -8.08 15.93
N GLY A 127 2.13 -8.77 16.02
CA GLY A 127 1.40 -8.91 17.30
C GLY A 127 0.68 -7.62 17.72
N GLY A 128 0.27 -6.78 16.77
CA GLY A 128 -0.44 -5.53 17.02
C GLY A 128 0.48 -4.33 17.30
N LYS A 129 1.78 -4.45 17.04
CA LYS A 129 2.71 -3.32 17.11
C LYS A 129 2.52 -2.35 15.95
N GLU A 130 2.23 -2.88 14.77
CA GLU A 130 1.89 -2.07 13.61
C GLU A 130 0.45 -1.55 13.74
N VAL A 131 0.24 -0.30 13.35
CA VAL A 131 -1.07 0.37 13.41
C VAL A 131 -1.55 0.78 12.03
N TRP A 132 -2.85 0.93 11.87
CA TRP A 132 -3.46 1.48 10.65
C TRP A 132 -3.31 3.00 10.59
N ASP A 133 -2.06 3.51 10.52
CA ASP A 133 -1.82 4.91 10.25
C ASP A 133 -2.22 5.31 8.83
N TYR A 134 -2.09 6.58 8.49
CA TYR A 134 -2.47 7.10 7.17
C TYR A 134 -1.65 6.48 6.03
N GLU A 135 -0.36 6.22 6.25
CA GLU A 135 0.52 5.63 5.25
C GLU A 135 0.23 4.15 5.03
N HIS A 136 0.01 3.39 6.10
CA HIS A 136 -0.38 1.98 6.01
C HIS A 136 -1.73 1.84 5.31
N LEU A 137 -2.71 2.67 5.65
CA LEU A 137 -4.01 2.70 4.97
C LEU A 137 -3.86 3.05 3.49
N ASN A 138 -3.07 4.09 3.17
CA ASN A 138 -2.82 4.49 1.79
C ASN A 138 -2.22 3.35 0.95
N LYS A 139 -1.15 2.74 1.43
CA LYS A 139 -0.47 1.63 0.74
C LYS A 139 -1.37 0.40 0.61
N PHE A 140 -2.04 0.03 1.69
CA PHE A 140 -2.93 -1.13 1.71
C PHE A 140 -4.13 -0.93 0.79
N LEU A 141 -4.80 0.23 0.83
CA LEU A 141 -5.94 0.53 -0.03
C LEU A 141 -5.54 0.70 -1.49
N THR A 142 -4.31 1.09 -1.79
CA THR A 142 -3.78 1.12 -3.15
C THR A 142 -3.70 -0.28 -3.76
N SER A 143 -3.24 -1.27 -3.00
CA SER A 143 -3.10 -2.65 -3.46
C SER A 143 -2.99 -3.61 -2.27
N PRO A 144 -4.10 -4.10 -1.70
CA PRO A 144 -4.07 -4.96 -0.53
C PRO A 144 -3.14 -6.16 -0.68
N LYS A 145 -3.29 -6.93 -1.76
CA LYS A 145 -2.45 -8.11 -2.05
C LYS A 145 -1.01 -7.76 -2.42
N GLY A 146 -0.78 -6.56 -2.97
CA GLY A 146 0.56 -6.07 -3.29
C GLY A 146 1.31 -5.65 -2.02
N TYR A 147 0.61 -5.05 -1.08
CA TYR A 147 1.19 -4.56 0.16
C TYR A 147 1.37 -5.66 1.22
N ILE A 148 0.32 -6.45 1.47
CA ILE A 148 0.37 -7.61 2.38
C ILE A 148 0.09 -8.88 1.57
N LYS A 149 1.16 -9.53 1.10
CA LYS A 149 1.04 -10.78 0.32
C LYS A 149 0.42 -11.87 1.19
N GLY A 150 -0.69 -12.44 0.73
CA GLY A 150 -1.43 -13.45 1.49
C GLY A 150 -2.55 -12.88 2.38
N THR A 151 -2.85 -11.58 2.28
CA THR A 151 -4.07 -11.03 2.90
C THR A 151 -5.32 -11.72 2.35
N ALA A 152 -6.30 -11.97 3.23
CA ALA A 152 -7.60 -12.51 2.84
C ALA A 152 -8.49 -11.47 2.10
N MET A 153 -8.15 -10.17 2.16
CA MET A 153 -8.92 -9.12 1.50
C MET A 153 -8.83 -9.24 -0.02
N GLY A 154 -9.99 -9.49 -0.66
CA GLY A 154 -10.09 -9.69 -2.11
C GLY A 154 -10.21 -8.41 -2.93
N PHE A 155 -10.18 -7.23 -2.30
CA PHE A 155 -10.29 -5.94 -2.98
C PHE A 155 -9.11 -5.70 -3.93
N ALA A 156 -9.41 -5.22 -5.15
CA ALA A 156 -8.39 -4.99 -6.18
C ALA A 156 -7.51 -3.74 -5.89
N GLY A 157 -7.95 -2.91 -4.98
CA GLY A 157 -7.31 -1.64 -4.64
C GLY A 157 -7.95 -0.45 -5.35
N ASP A 158 -7.74 0.73 -4.76
CA ASP A 158 -8.11 2.04 -5.33
C ASP A 158 -6.84 2.75 -5.81
N LYS A 159 -6.70 2.89 -7.13
CA LYS A 159 -5.51 3.49 -7.77
C LYS A 159 -5.59 5.01 -7.87
N LYS A 160 -6.77 5.59 -7.63
CA LYS A 160 -6.97 7.02 -7.72
C LYS A 160 -6.65 7.68 -6.39
N ASP A 161 -5.60 8.46 -6.36
CA ASP A 161 -5.09 9.08 -5.14
C ASP A 161 -6.14 9.92 -4.41
N ASN A 162 -6.91 10.72 -5.14
CA ASN A 162 -7.95 11.57 -4.56
C ASN A 162 -9.11 10.74 -3.97
N GLU A 163 -9.61 9.71 -4.68
CA GLU A 163 -10.68 8.84 -4.16
C GLU A 163 -10.21 8.11 -2.90
N ARG A 164 -8.97 7.66 -2.91
CA ARG A 164 -8.36 6.96 -1.77
C ARG A 164 -8.15 7.90 -0.58
N ALA A 165 -7.71 9.14 -0.81
CA ALA A 165 -7.59 10.15 0.24
C ALA A 165 -8.97 10.51 0.84
N ASP A 166 -9.99 10.71 0.01
CA ASP A 166 -11.36 10.93 0.45
C ASP A 166 -11.87 9.76 1.30
N LEU A 167 -11.62 8.51 0.87
CA LEU A 167 -11.97 7.32 1.64
C LEU A 167 -11.26 7.29 3.01
N ILE A 168 -9.98 7.60 3.06
CA ILE A 168 -9.23 7.64 4.32
C ILE A 168 -9.73 8.75 5.24
N ALA A 169 -10.09 9.92 4.68
CA ALA A 169 -10.71 11.00 5.43
C ALA A 169 -12.09 10.58 6.01
N TYR A 170 -12.87 9.82 5.25
CA TYR A 170 -14.10 9.22 5.75
C TYR A 170 -13.84 8.22 6.87
N LEU A 171 -12.90 7.28 6.69
CA LEU A 171 -12.53 6.32 7.72
C LEU A 171 -12.06 7.01 9.01
N ARG A 172 -11.32 8.11 8.89
CA ARG A 172 -10.95 8.96 10.03
C ARG A 172 -12.16 9.53 10.77
N SER A 173 -13.19 9.91 10.05
CA SER A 173 -14.42 10.45 10.67
C SER A 173 -15.23 9.39 11.41
N LEU A 174 -14.97 8.11 11.20
CA LEU A 174 -15.60 6.99 11.91
C LEU A 174 -14.95 6.77 13.29
N SER A 175 -14.91 7.80 14.12
CA SER A 175 -14.34 7.74 15.46
C SER A 175 -14.99 8.80 16.36
N ASP A 176 -15.08 8.52 17.65
CA ASP A 176 -15.48 9.52 18.65
C ASP A 176 -14.35 10.55 18.86
N ASN A 177 -13.11 10.18 18.57
CA ASN A 177 -11.93 11.05 18.71
C ASN A 177 -11.03 10.91 17.46
N PRO A 178 -11.39 11.55 16.33
CA PRO A 178 -10.66 11.40 15.09
C PRO A 178 -9.18 11.78 15.23
N ALA A 179 -8.29 10.90 14.76
CA ALA A 179 -6.85 11.12 14.77
C ALA A 179 -6.49 12.47 14.09
N PRO A 180 -5.50 13.21 14.58
CA PRO A 180 -5.05 14.45 13.92
C PRO A 180 -4.57 14.14 12.50
N LEU A 181 -4.81 15.05 11.56
CA LEU A 181 -4.26 14.94 10.23
C LEU A 181 -2.73 15.09 10.28
N PRO A 182 -1.98 14.34 9.48
CA PRO A 182 -0.55 14.53 9.39
C PRO A 182 -0.28 15.94 8.82
N ALA A 183 0.72 16.62 9.37
CA ALA A 183 1.17 17.87 8.79
C ALA A 183 1.62 17.63 7.35
N PRO A 184 1.29 18.52 6.38
CA PRO A 184 1.84 18.42 5.05
C PRO A 184 3.35 18.47 5.17
N GLU A 185 4.00 17.35 5.00
CA GLU A 185 5.44 17.28 4.94
C GLU A 185 5.84 17.95 3.62
N ALA A 186 6.44 19.13 3.70
CA ALA A 186 7.13 19.71 2.57
C ALA A 186 8.11 18.62 2.13
N ALA A 187 7.95 18.14 0.87
CA ALA A 187 8.67 17.03 0.28
C ALA A 187 10.05 16.87 0.91
N ALA A 188 10.20 15.91 1.82
CA ALA A 188 11.49 15.58 2.37
C ALA A 188 12.38 15.14 1.19
N PRO A 189 13.57 15.70 1.02
CA PRO A 189 14.53 15.18 0.05
C PRO A 189 14.70 13.69 0.36
N ALA A 190 14.65 12.87 -0.68
CA ALA A 190 14.89 11.43 -0.59
C ALA A 190 16.06 11.20 0.38
N GLU A 191 15.81 10.44 1.42
CA GLU A 191 16.81 10.05 2.42
C GLU A 191 18.02 9.50 1.68
N ALA A 192 19.10 10.26 1.69
CA ALA A 192 20.38 9.85 1.13
C ALA A 192 20.78 8.53 1.83
N PRO A 193 21.36 7.56 1.10
CA PRO A 193 21.77 6.30 1.70
C PRO A 193 22.71 6.61 2.87
N LYS A 194 22.34 6.12 4.05
CA LYS A 194 23.14 6.20 5.27
C LYS A 194 24.56 5.75 4.94
N PRO A 195 25.59 6.53 5.22
CA PRO A 195 26.96 6.08 5.03
C PRO A 195 27.18 4.80 5.81
N ALA A 196 27.73 3.79 5.16
CA ALA A 196 28.18 2.57 5.80
C ALA A 196 29.08 2.95 6.98
N GLU A 197 28.76 2.45 8.15
CA GLU A 197 29.53 2.57 9.39
C GLU A 197 30.92 2.02 9.11
N GLU A 198 31.88 2.91 9.01
CA GLU A 198 33.29 2.59 8.86
C GLU A 198 33.76 1.95 10.17
N LYS A 199 34.05 0.66 10.12
CA LYS A 199 34.66 -0.12 11.19
C LYS A 199 35.95 0.58 11.63
N PRO A 200 36.09 0.96 12.90
CA PRO A 200 37.38 1.54 13.34
C PRO A 200 38.49 0.53 13.20
N ALA A 201 39.57 0.96 12.54
CA ALA A 201 40.80 0.20 12.40
C ALA A 201 41.40 -0.08 13.79
N GLU A 202 41.75 -1.32 13.97
CA GLU A 202 42.50 -1.88 15.09
C GLU A 202 43.84 -1.15 15.24
N ALA A 203 44.04 -0.47 16.36
CA ALA A 203 45.38 0.04 16.75
C ALA A 203 46.12 -1.06 17.53
N PRO A 204 47.46 -1.19 17.34
CA PRO A 204 48.23 -2.32 17.81
C PRO A 204 48.50 -2.31 19.33
N ALA A 205 48.50 -3.51 19.93
CA ALA A 205 48.75 -3.79 21.32
C ALA A 205 50.19 -3.45 21.74
N PRO A 206 50.44 -2.93 22.95
CA PRO A 206 51.74 -3.01 23.61
C PRO A 206 51.92 -4.33 24.40
N PRO A 207 53.18 -4.71 24.67
CA PRO A 207 53.57 -6.09 24.98
C PRO A 207 53.36 -6.53 26.43
N ALA A 208 53.29 -7.83 26.57
CA ALA A 208 53.13 -8.62 27.79
C ALA A 208 54.18 -8.31 28.84
N THR A 209 53.77 -8.33 30.10
CA THR A 209 54.65 -8.58 31.24
C THR A 209 54.09 -9.74 32.09
N GLU A 210 54.98 -10.65 32.38
CA GLU A 210 54.82 -11.96 33.01
C GLU A 210 54.26 -11.96 34.44
N THR A 211 53.45 -12.97 34.71
CA THR A 211 53.35 -13.96 35.79
C THR A 211 53.90 -13.60 37.20
N PRO A 212 53.34 -14.09 38.37
CA PRO A 212 53.02 -15.50 38.59
C PRO A 212 51.72 -15.83 39.36
N ALA A 213 51.22 -17.05 39.14
CA ALA A 213 50.42 -17.82 40.09
C ALA A 213 51.31 -18.34 41.23
N PRO A 214 50.80 -18.89 42.38
CA PRO A 214 49.80 -19.93 42.48
C PRO A 214 48.91 -19.86 43.74
N ALA A 215 47.87 -20.64 43.82
CA ALA A 215 47.52 -21.61 44.86
C ALA A 215 45.99 -21.89 44.94
N ALA A 216 45.61 -23.07 44.57
CA ALA A 216 44.50 -23.78 45.19
C ALA A 216 45.06 -24.46 46.52
N PRO A 217 44.28 -25.05 47.42
CA PRO A 217 43.00 -25.75 47.22
C PRO A 217 41.98 -25.53 48.39
N GLU A 218 40.81 -26.04 48.33
CA GLU A 218 40.18 -27.03 49.24
C GLU A 218 38.64 -26.97 49.22
N ALA A 219 38.06 -28.06 48.80
CA ALA A 219 36.74 -28.49 49.24
C ALA A 219 36.94 -29.28 50.54
N PRO A 220 35.96 -29.64 51.34
CA PRO A 220 34.72 -30.28 50.93
C PRO A 220 33.50 -30.13 51.92
N ALA A 221 32.40 -30.78 51.52
CA ALA A 221 31.40 -31.52 52.34
C ALA A 221 30.31 -30.70 53.05
N THR A 222 29.07 -30.98 53.08
CA THR A 222 28.21 -32.15 53.21
C THR A 222 26.77 -31.68 53.38
N GLN A 223 25.82 -32.45 52.85
CA GLN A 223 24.40 -32.49 53.18
C GLN A 223 24.13 -32.76 54.68
N PRO A 224 22.87 -32.70 55.23
CA PRO A 224 21.65 -33.26 54.64
C PRO A 224 20.33 -32.55 54.98
N ALA A 225 19.34 -32.94 54.23
CA ALA A 225 17.92 -33.26 54.47
C ALA A 225 17.15 -32.67 55.68
N ASN A 226 15.99 -32.03 55.38
CA ASN A 226 14.69 -32.50 55.87
C ASN A 226 13.60 -31.89 54.98
#